data_d71797184c4a454cbdcfc61af5b85aa8
#
_entry.id   d71797184c4a454cbdcfc61af5b85aa8
#
_cell.length_a   1.000
_cell.length_b   1.000
_cell.length_c   1.000
_cell.angle_alpha   90.00
_cell.angle_beta   90.00
_cell.angle_gamma   90.00
#
_symmetry.space_group_name_H-M   'P 1'
#
loop_
_entity.id
_entity.type
_entity.pdbx_description
1 polymer ?
#
loop_
_entity_poly.entity_id
_entity_poly.type
_entity_poly.pdbx_seq_one_letter_code
_entity_poly.pdbx_strand_id
1 'polypeptide(L)'
;MADKFAVPKNKVKATVKLAGAGDLGVFLFLAESAATHLGPERPSDLLATARFIPVVLDDEAFSFLQVGAILMLSVPSESESGEGQTTEDLDAQGATTLSVEICLDDGTCFGGAIVYMLPEAQRRLQDFLNDLPDQFIQLRDGDTTHLINKDHIVRVSPT
;
A
#
# COMPACT_ATOMS: atom_id res chain seq x y z
N MET A 1 -20.29 -3.11 21.02
CA MET A 1 -20.97 -1.87 21.47
C MET A 1 -20.49 -0.70 20.62
N ALA A 2 -21.41 0.02 20.05
CA ALA A 2 -21.01 1.18 19.25
C ALA A 2 -20.64 2.35 20.17
N ASP A 3 -19.47 2.89 19.95
CA ASP A 3 -19.03 4.09 20.63
C ASP A 3 -19.56 5.29 19.85
N LYS A 4 -20.38 6.11 20.49
CA LYS A 4 -20.98 7.29 19.85
C LYS A 4 -19.94 8.34 19.44
N PHE A 5 -18.72 8.23 19.95
CA PHE A 5 -17.62 9.12 19.59
C PHE A 5 -16.69 8.51 18.52
N ALA A 6 -16.94 7.27 18.12
CA ALA A 6 -16.12 6.62 17.10
C ALA A 6 -16.40 7.24 15.73
N VAL A 7 -15.33 7.53 14.99
CA VAL A 7 -15.43 7.94 13.60
C VAL A 7 -15.89 6.72 12.78
N PRO A 8 -16.91 6.88 11.89
CA PRO A 8 -17.31 5.78 11.02
C PRO A 8 -16.13 5.26 10.21
N LYS A 9 -15.94 3.95 10.20
CA LYS A 9 -14.80 3.32 9.53
C LYS A 9 -15.22 2.13 8.71
N ASN A 10 -14.55 1.97 7.57
CA ASN A 10 -14.66 0.80 6.73
C ASN A 10 -13.63 -0.23 7.16
N LYS A 11 -14.05 -1.49 7.18
CA LYS A 11 -13.20 -2.61 7.54
C LYS A 11 -12.67 -3.26 6.28
N VAL A 12 -11.36 -3.33 6.13
CA VAL A 12 -10.70 -3.88 4.94
C VAL A 12 -9.79 -5.03 5.34
N LYS A 13 -9.99 -6.19 4.71
CA LYS A 13 -9.13 -7.35 4.92
C LYS A 13 -7.80 -7.15 4.21
N ALA A 14 -6.71 -7.44 4.91
CA ALA A 14 -5.36 -7.29 4.38
C ALA A 14 -4.45 -8.41 4.88
N THR A 15 -3.34 -8.60 4.19
CA THR A 15 -2.25 -9.45 4.67
C THR A 15 -1.05 -8.56 4.92
N VAL A 16 -0.47 -8.64 6.11
CA VAL A 16 0.69 -7.84 6.47
C VAL A 16 1.89 -8.76 6.68
N LYS A 17 3.02 -8.35 6.12
CA LYS A 17 4.32 -9.00 6.33
C LYS A 17 5.11 -8.13 7.30
N LEU A 18 5.42 -8.66 8.48
CA LEU A 18 6.12 -7.94 9.54
C LEU A 18 7.56 -8.42 9.68
N ALA A 19 8.45 -7.50 10.05
CA ALA A 19 9.84 -7.83 10.35
C ALA A 19 9.89 -8.84 11.49
N GLY A 20 10.48 -10.01 11.23
CA GLY A 20 10.68 -11.05 12.23
C GLY A 20 9.45 -11.85 12.64
N ALA A 21 8.28 -11.55 12.09
CA ALA A 21 7.03 -12.22 12.51
C ALA A 21 6.29 -12.93 11.38
N GLY A 22 6.75 -12.80 10.13
CA GLY A 22 6.11 -13.43 8.98
C GLY A 22 4.81 -12.75 8.58
N ASP A 23 3.92 -13.50 7.94
CA ASP A 23 2.69 -12.98 7.38
C ASP A 23 1.52 -13.14 8.36
N LEU A 24 0.70 -12.09 8.48
CA LEU A 24 -0.49 -12.07 9.32
C LEU A 24 -1.68 -11.60 8.50
N GLY A 25 -2.82 -12.29 8.65
CA GLY A 25 -4.09 -11.79 8.17
C GLY A 25 -4.67 -10.79 9.16
N VAL A 26 -5.08 -9.63 8.68
CA VAL A 26 -5.59 -8.56 9.54
C VAL A 26 -6.79 -7.87 8.89
N PHE A 27 -7.53 -7.13 9.70
CA PHE A 27 -8.51 -6.17 9.21
C PHE A 27 -8.05 -4.77 9.59
N LEU A 28 -8.03 -3.89 8.61
CA LEU A 28 -7.74 -2.48 8.79
C LEU A 28 -9.03 -1.70 8.98
N PHE A 29 -8.93 -0.56 9.64
CA PHE A 29 -10.05 0.36 9.82
C PHE A 29 -9.73 1.67 9.10
N LEU A 30 -10.50 1.96 8.05
CA LEU A 30 -10.31 3.14 7.22
C LEU A 30 -11.48 4.09 7.40
N ALA A 31 -11.20 5.38 7.53
CA ALA A 31 -12.25 6.39 7.64
C ALA A 31 -13.07 6.45 6.34
N GLU A 32 -14.38 6.65 6.45
CA GLU A 32 -15.26 6.81 5.29
C GLU A 32 -14.96 8.09 4.51
N SER A 33 -14.33 9.07 5.18
CA SER A 33 -13.93 10.34 4.56
C SER A 33 -12.49 10.62 4.96
N ALA A 34 -11.61 10.73 3.96
CA ALA A 34 -10.21 11.00 4.19
C ALA A 34 -9.98 12.46 4.57
N ALA A 35 -8.93 12.68 5.39
CA ALA A 35 -8.55 14.04 5.81
C ALA A 35 -7.76 14.78 4.73
N THR A 36 -7.14 14.06 3.78
CA THR A 36 -6.17 14.63 2.84
C THR A 36 -6.67 14.71 1.40
N HIS A 37 -7.81 14.06 1.07
CA HIS A 37 -8.38 14.08 -0.27
C HIS A 37 -9.88 13.81 -0.22
N LEU A 38 -10.56 13.97 -1.33
CA LEU A 38 -11.97 13.61 -1.45
C LEU A 38 -12.12 12.11 -1.56
N GLY A 39 -13.11 11.56 -0.86
CA GLY A 39 -13.41 10.14 -0.87
C GLY A 39 -12.94 9.43 0.39
N PRO A 40 -13.08 8.10 0.44
CA PRO A 40 -12.70 7.32 1.63
C PRO A 40 -11.19 7.27 1.81
N GLU A 41 -10.76 7.09 3.06
CA GLU A 41 -9.37 6.86 3.39
C GLU A 41 -8.88 5.58 2.72
N ARG A 42 -7.68 5.62 2.17
CA ARG A 42 -7.04 4.46 1.55
C ARG A 42 -6.01 3.87 2.50
N PRO A 43 -5.67 2.57 2.36
CA PRO A 43 -4.58 1.98 3.16
C PRO A 43 -3.27 2.78 3.08
N SER A 44 -2.92 3.29 1.91
CA SER A 44 -1.72 4.12 1.74
C SER A 44 -1.78 5.41 2.55
N ASP A 45 -2.96 6.02 2.69
CA ASP A 45 -3.14 7.21 3.52
C ASP A 45 -2.86 6.89 5.00
N LEU A 46 -3.36 5.75 5.45
CA LEU A 46 -3.16 5.30 6.81
C LEU A 46 -1.67 5.10 7.12
N LEU A 47 -0.95 4.44 6.21
CA LEU A 47 0.48 4.20 6.36
C LEU A 47 1.31 5.49 6.27
N ALA A 48 0.81 6.49 5.56
CA ALA A 48 1.53 7.75 5.38
C ALA A 48 1.46 8.67 6.60
N THR A 49 0.42 8.51 7.44
CA THR A 49 0.14 9.47 8.52
C THR A 49 0.32 8.91 9.92
N ALA A 50 0.35 7.59 10.09
CA ALA A 50 0.40 6.96 11.41
C ALA A 50 1.74 6.29 11.64
N ARG A 51 2.19 6.26 12.89
CA ARG A 51 3.35 5.46 13.32
C ARG A 51 2.92 4.08 13.77
N PHE A 52 1.74 3.97 14.36
CA PHE A 52 1.10 2.71 14.76
C PHE A 52 -0.30 2.69 14.17
N ILE A 53 -0.69 1.57 13.60
CA ILE A 53 -2.03 1.40 13.06
C ILE A 53 -2.79 0.33 13.84
N PRO A 54 -4.08 0.57 14.14
CA PRO A 54 -4.91 -0.43 14.79
C PRO A 54 -5.35 -1.48 13.78
N VAL A 55 -5.28 -2.75 14.18
CA VAL A 55 -5.75 -3.86 13.37
C VAL A 55 -6.47 -4.87 14.25
N VAL A 56 -7.31 -5.68 13.62
CA VAL A 56 -7.87 -6.88 14.25
C VAL A 56 -7.25 -8.08 13.53
N LEU A 57 -6.65 -8.98 14.31
CA LEU A 57 -6.07 -10.20 13.77
C LEU A 57 -7.16 -11.23 13.46
N ASP A 58 -6.81 -12.28 12.73
CA ASP A 58 -7.76 -13.33 12.35
C ASP A 58 -8.41 -14.01 13.56
N ASP A 59 -7.74 -14.05 14.72
CA ASP A 59 -8.28 -14.57 15.98
C ASP A 59 -9.12 -13.53 16.75
N GLU A 60 -9.48 -12.44 16.11
CA GLU A 60 -10.24 -11.33 16.67
C GLU A 60 -9.49 -10.53 17.74
N ALA A 61 -8.20 -10.79 17.95
CA ALA A 61 -7.38 -10.01 18.86
C ALA A 61 -7.08 -8.63 18.28
N PHE A 62 -7.27 -7.61 19.09
CA PHE A 62 -6.93 -6.25 18.72
C PHE A 62 -5.43 -6.00 18.91
N SER A 63 -4.80 -5.34 17.95
CA SER A 63 -3.37 -5.08 18.03
C SER A 63 -3.02 -3.75 17.35
N PHE A 64 -1.86 -3.21 17.71
CA PHE A 64 -1.31 -2.03 17.05
C PHE A 64 -0.01 -2.44 16.36
N LEU A 65 0.10 -2.16 15.07
CA LEU A 65 1.29 -2.47 14.30
C LEU A 65 2.09 -1.20 14.09
N GLN A 66 3.40 -1.30 14.36
CA GLN A 66 4.32 -0.19 14.03
C GLN A 66 4.53 -0.17 12.52
N VAL A 67 4.27 0.96 11.90
CA VAL A 67 4.35 1.11 10.44
C VAL A 67 5.77 0.82 9.95
N GLY A 68 6.79 1.24 10.68
CA GLY A 68 8.19 0.98 10.30
C GLY A 68 8.56 -0.49 10.29
N ALA A 69 7.86 -1.34 11.04
CA ALA A 69 8.10 -2.78 11.06
C ALA A 69 7.34 -3.54 9.97
N ILE A 70 6.46 -2.87 9.23
CA ILE A 70 5.74 -3.46 8.12
C ILE A 70 6.65 -3.49 6.90
N LEU A 71 6.94 -4.69 6.39
CA LEU A 71 7.68 -4.86 5.14
C LEU A 71 6.74 -4.63 3.96
N MET A 72 5.55 -5.20 4.03
CA MET A 72 4.57 -5.12 2.95
C MET A 72 3.16 -5.29 3.52
N LEU A 73 2.23 -4.49 3.01
CA LEU A 73 0.81 -4.61 3.29
C LEU A 73 0.09 -4.88 1.98
N SER A 74 -0.58 -6.04 1.88
CA SER A 74 -1.30 -6.44 0.67
C SER A 74 -2.79 -6.23 0.87
N VAL A 75 -3.42 -5.47 -0.01
CA VAL A 75 -4.82 -5.08 0.08
C VAL A 75 -5.50 -5.29 -1.28
N PRO A 76 -6.84 -5.40 -1.32
CA PRO A 76 -7.54 -5.38 -2.60
C PRO A 76 -7.25 -4.07 -3.34
N SER A 77 -7.00 -4.16 -4.64
CA SER A 77 -6.69 -2.98 -5.45
C SER A 77 -7.78 -1.92 -5.40
N GLU A 78 -9.03 -2.32 -5.28
CA GLU A 78 -10.16 -1.39 -5.18
C GLU A 78 -10.09 -0.50 -3.95
N SER A 79 -9.45 -0.95 -2.87
CA SER A 79 -9.32 -0.14 -1.66
C SER A 79 -8.33 1.02 -1.82
N GLU A 80 -7.43 0.93 -2.80
CA GLU A 80 -6.47 1.99 -3.11
C GLU A 80 -6.94 2.90 -4.23
N SER A 81 -7.42 2.32 -5.35
CA SER A 81 -7.73 3.09 -6.55
C SER A 81 -9.19 3.45 -6.69
N GLY A 82 -10.04 2.96 -5.80
CA GLY A 82 -11.47 3.16 -5.91
C GLY A 82 -12.10 2.23 -6.94
N GLU A 83 -13.42 2.21 -6.92
CA GLU A 83 -14.19 1.34 -7.79
C GLU A 83 -14.11 1.82 -9.24
N GLY A 84 -13.83 0.90 -10.16
CA GLY A 84 -13.83 1.16 -11.60
C GLY A 84 -12.56 1.76 -12.18
N GLN A 85 -11.53 2.03 -11.37
CA GLN A 85 -10.29 2.55 -11.91
C GLN A 85 -9.39 1.40 -12.38
N THR A 86 -8.99 1.43 -13.65
CA THR A 86 -8.14 0.39 -14.26
C THR A 86 -6.78 0.96 -14.63
N THR A 87 -5.82 0.07 -14.95
CA THR A 87 -4.52 0.49 -15.48
C THR A 87 -4.69 1.28 -16.77
N GLU A 88 -5.66 0.92 -17.60
CA GLU A 88 -5.96 1.61 -18.85
C GLU A 88 -6.39 3.05 -18.59
N ASP A 89 -7.20 3.28 -17.55
CA ASP A 89 -7.63 4.63 -17.17
C ASP A 89 -6.42 5.49 -16.74
N LEU A 90 -5.48 4.90 -16.03
CA LEU A 90 -4.25 5.58 -15.60
C LEU A 90 -3.34 5.90 -16.79
N ASP A 91 -3.23 4.97 -17.75
CA ASP A 91 -2.47 5.21 -18.98
C ASP A 91 -3.06 6.37 -19.79
N ALA A 92 -4.38 6.45 -19.85
CA ALA A 92 -5.07 7.55 -20.52
C ALA A 92 -4.80 8.90 -19.86
N GLN A 93 -4.46 8.91 -18.57
CA GLN A 93 -4.08 10.11 -17.83
C GLN A 93 -2.59 10.44 -17.95
N GLY A 94 -1.83 9.68 -18.72
CA GLY A 94 -0.41 9.92 -18.93
C GLY A 94 0.50 9.22 -17.92
N ALA A 95 0.00 8.27 -17.16
CA ALA A 95 0.81 7.50 -16.23
C ALA A 95 1.72 6.52 -16.98
N THR A 96 2.90 6.27 -16.42
CA THR A 96 3.81 5.24 -16.89
C THR A 96 3.61 3.97 -16.08
N THR A 97 3.45 2.84 -16.76
CA THR A 97 3.34 1.52 -16.14
C THR A 97 4.58 0.70 -16.47
N LEU A 98 5.22 0.15 -15.46
CA LEU A 98 6.43 -0.64 -15.63
C LEU A 98 6.33 -1.92 -14.81
N SER A 99 6.58 -3.06 -15.48
CA SER A 99 6.66 -4.36 -14.80
C SER A 99 8.00 -4.51 -14.10
N VAL A 100 7.96 -4.88 -12.82
CA VAL A 100 9.16 -5.02 -12.00
C VAL A 100 9.04 -6.22 -11.08
N GLU A 101 10.20 -6.67 -10.58
CA GLU A 101 10.29 -7.56 -9.42
C GLU A 101 10.92 -6.79 -8.27
N ILE A 102 10.31 -6.84 -7.09
CA ILE A 102 10.81 -6.19 -5.89
C ILE A 102 11.20 -7.28 -4.88
N CYS A 103 12.43 -7.22 -4.40
CA CYS A 103 12.93 -8.15 -3.40
C CYS A 103 13.17 -7.44 -2.07
N LEU A 104 12.74 -8.08 -0.98
CA LEU A 104 12.80 -7.54 0.37
C LEU A 104 13.98 -8.14 1.15
N ASP A 105 14.32 -7.50 2.26
CA ASP A 105 15.43 -7.92 3.12
C ASP A 105 15.18 -9.23 3.87
N ASP A 106 13.96 -9.75 3.86
CA ASP A 106 13.66 -11.09 4.39
C ASP A 106 13.86 -12.20 3.35
N GLY A 107 14.31 -11.85 2.14
CA GLY A 107 14.56 -12.81 1.06
C GLY A 107 13.38 -13.07 0.14
N THR A 108 12.21 -12.48 0.40
CA THR A 108 11.05 -12.68 -0.48
C THR A 108 11.08 -11.69 -1.64
N CYS A 109 10.55 -12.11 -2.81
CA CYS A 109 10.46 -11.31 -4.00
C CYS A 109 9.04 -11.35 -4.57
N PHE A 110 8.57 -10.23 -5.10
CA PHE A 110 7.23 -10.10 -5.65
C PHE A 110 7.30 -9.41 -7.01
N GLY A 111 6.53 -9.93 -7.96
CA GLY A 111 6.39 -9.32 -9.27
C GLY A 111 5.07 -8.57 -9.40
N GLY A 112 5.07 -7.53 -10.21
CA GLY A 112 3.88 -6.74 -10.49
C GLY A 112 4.22 -5.50 -11.28
N ALA A 113 3.33 -4.53 -11.27
CA ALA A 113 3.48 -3.29 -12.01
C ALA A 113 3.51 -2.08 -11.09
N ILE A 114 4.47 -1.20 -11.31
CA ILE A 114 4.50 0.12 -10.70
C ILE A 114 3.87 1.10 -11.69
N VAL A 115 2.95 1.93 -11.19
CA VAL A 115 2.33 3.00 -11.99
C VAL A 115 2.77 4.32 -11.38
N TYR A 116 3.36 5.19 -12.20
CA TYR A 116 3.82 6.49 -11.72
C TYR A 116 3.62 7.58 -12.76
N MET A 117 3.53 8.81 -12.27
CA MET A 117 3.36 9.99 -13.11
C MET A 117 4.52 10.93 -12.82
N LEU A 118 5.48 10.98 -13.73
CA LEU A 118 6.61 11.91 -13.66
C LEU A 118 6.67 12.74 -14.94
N PRO A 119 7.26 13.94 -14.89
CA PRO A 119 7.54 14.71 -16.10
C PRO A 119 8.34 13.85 -17.09
N GLU A 120 8.13 14.08 -18.39
CA GLU A 120 8.71 13.27 -19.44
C GLU A 120 10.25 13.12 -19.32
N ALA A 121 10.91 14.18 -18.87
CA ALA A 121 12.36 14.17 -18.69
C ALA A 121 12.81 13.31 -17.50
N GLN A 122 11.91 12.86 -16.63
CA GLN A 122 12.21 12.12 -15.41
C GLN A 122 11.47 10.80 -15.34
N ARG A 123 11.14 10.19 -16.48
CA ARG A 123 10.32 8.96 -16.52
C ARG A 123 11.09 7.69 -16.22
N ARG A 124 12.35 7.78 -15.83
CA ARG A 124 13.14 6.60 -15.53
C ARG A 124 12.76 6.06 -14.16
N LEU A 125 12.79 4.72 -14.03
CA LEU A 125 12.51 4.04 -12.77
C LEU A 125 13.41 4.55 -11.64
N GLN A 126 14.69 4.78 -11.92
CA GLN A 126 15.64 5.29 -10.94
C GLN A 126 15.18 6.63 -10.35
N ASP A 127 14.70 7.53 -11.19
CA ASP A 127 14.23 8.83 -10.75
C ASP A 127 12.99 8.69 -9.86
N PHE A 128 12.07 7.83 -10.25
CA PHE A 128 10.88 7.54 -9.45
C PHE A 128 11.26 7.00 -8.08
N LEU A 129 12.15 6.00 -8.02
CA LEU A 129 12.54 5.38 -6.76
C LEU A 129 13.25 6.35 -5.82
N ASN A 130 14.07 7.23 -6.36
CA ASN A 130 14.82 8.19 -5.56
C ASN A 130 14.00 9.41 -5.13
N ASP A 131 13.07 9.83 -5.98
CA ASP A 131 12.34 11.09 -5.77
C ASP A 131 10.97 10.89 -5.12
N LEU A 132 10.45 9.64 -5.05
CA LEU A 132 9.17 9.36 -4.42
C LEU A 132 9.22 9.71 -2.93
N PRO A 133 8.40 10.67 -2.47
CA PRO A 133 8.42 11.06 -1.05
C PRO A 133 7.77 10.02 -0.14
N ASP A 134 6.89 9.19 -0.69
CA ASP A 134 6.15 8.21 0.10
C ASP A 134 7.06 7.10 0.62
N GLN A 135 6.81 6.67 1.84
CA GLN A 135 7.56 5.57 2.46
C GLN A 135 7.24 4.23 1.83
N PHE A 136 6.02 4.05 1.31
CA PHE A 136 5.57 2.81 0.70
C PHE A 136 5.39 2.96 -0.80
N ILE A 137 5.88 1.98 -1.55
CA ILE A 137 5.70 1.90 -3.00
C ILE A 137 4.50 0.99 -3.27
N GLN A 138 3.65 1.38 -4.20
CA GLN A 138 2.51 0.56 -4.63
C GLN A 138 2.93 -0.34 -5.78
N LEU A 139 2.82 -1.65 -5.58
CA LEU A 139 3.05 -2.66 -6.61
C LEU A 139 1.71 -3.35 -6.89
N ARG A 140 1.23 -3.22 -8.12
CA ARG A 140 -0.04 -3.83 -8.52
C ARG A 140 0.20 -5.21 -9.09
N ASP A 141 -0.57 -6.18 -8.59
CA ASP A 141 -0.56 -7.57 -9.05
C ASP A 141 -2.01 -8.02 -9.19
N GLY A 142 -2.59 -7.77 -10.37
CA GLY A 142 -4.00 -8.07 -10.61
C GLY A 142 -4.92 -7.31 -9.68
N ASP A 143 -5.75 -8.04 -8.95
CA ASP A 143 -6.72 -7.47 -8.02
C ASP A 143 -6.12 -7.10 -6.66
N THR A 144 -4.83 -7.36 -6.48
CA THR A 144 -4.11 -7.08 -5.24
C THR A 144 -3.11 -5.95 -5.44
N THR A 145 -3.06 -5.03 -4.49
CA THR A 145 -2.04 -3.99 -4.45
C THR A 145 -1.18 -4.22 -3.23
N HIS A 146 0.13 -4.32 -3.43
CA HIS A 146 1.11 -4.45 -2.37
C HIS A 146 1.68 -3.07 -2.06
N LEU A 147 1.59 -2.66 -0.80
CA LEU A 147 2.22 -1.44 -0.31
C LEU A 147 3.53 -1.86 0.35
N ILE A 148 4.65 -1.56 -0.30
CA ILE A 148 5.96 -2.10 0.07
C ILE A 148 6.81 -1.00 0.70
N ASN A 149 7.30 -1.26 1.90
CA ASN A 149 8.14 -0.31 2.64
C ASN A 149 9.50 -0.18 1.98
N LYS A 150 9.85 1.03 1.55
CA LYS A 150 11.13 1.30 0.88
C LYS A 150 12.34 0.92 1.71
N ASP A 151 12.26 1.08 3.03
CA ASP A 151 13.40 0.77 3.92
C ASP A 151 13.74 -0.71 3.96
N HIS A 152 12.82 -1.57 3.53
CA HIS A 152 13.02 -3.02 3.51
C HIS A 152 13.24 -3.58 2.10
N ILE A 153 13.28 -2.71 1.09
CA ILE A 153 13.54 -3.13 -0.29
C ILE A 153 15.05 -3.20 -0.49
N VAL A 154 15.54 -4.35 -0.95
CA VAL A 154 16.97 -4.51 -1.27
C VAL A 154 17.23 -4.46 -2.77
N ARG A 155 16.22 -4.75 -3.60
CA ARG A 155 16.41 -4.76 -5.05
C ARG A 155 15.09 -4.53 -5.77
N VAL A 156 15.13 -3.72 -6.83
CA VAL A 156 14.03 -3.57 -7.78
C VAL A 156 14.59 -3.84 -9.16
N SER A 157 14.03 -4.83 -9.85
CA SER A 157 14.50 -5.24 -11.17
C SER A 157 13.38 -5.09 -12.19
N PRO A 158 13.58 -4.29 -13.26
CA PRO A 158 12.63 -4.28 -14.39
C PRO A 158 12.57 -5.65 -15.04
N THR A 159 11.37 -6.08 -15.40
CA THR A 159 11.17 -7.37 -16.06
C THR A 159 10.78 -7.23 -17.52
#